data_ce6710f31bae6075a7e351bd971bd6c8
#
_entry.id   ce6710f31bae6075a7e351bd971bd6c8
#
_cell.length_a   1.000
_cell.length_b   1.000
_cell.length_c   1.000
_cell.angle_alpha   90.00
_cell.angle_beta   90.00
_cell.angle_gamma   90.00
#
_symmetry.space_group_name_H-M   'P 1'
#
loop_
_entity.id
_entity.type
_entity.pdbx_description
1 polymer ?
#
loop_
_entity_poly.entity_id
_entity_poly.type
_entity_poly.pdbx_seq_one_letter_code
_entity_poly.pdbx_strand_id
1 'polypeptide(L)'
;MSNTAKFFCTRVLLLPDITLDDNESTFEELQARITRTIDILRSVDQSSLDANKVAEDPVIMETKMGNFRFESGQTYLSEYAIPNFHFHMTSAYCILRHLGVPIGAFDYLGDVFHKV
;
A
#
# COMPACT_ATOMS: atom_id res chain seq x y z
N MET A 1 -1.29 1.66 -5.77
CA MET A 1 -1.46 1.82 -4.31
C MET A 1 -2.14 0.62 -3.66
N SER A 2 -3.38 0.27 -3.99
CA SER A 2 -4.09 -0.88 -3.40
C SER A 2 -3.32 -2.19 -3.51
N ASN A 3 -2.74 -2.49 -4.68
CA ASN A 3 -1.91 -3.67 -4.87
C ASN A 3 -0.63 -3.66 -4.02
N THR A 4 -0.02 -2.50 -3.78
CA THR A 4 1.16 -2.39 -2.89
C THR A 4 0.79 -2.75 -1.45
N ALA A 5 -0.33 -2.22 -0.94
CA ALA A 5 -0.84 -2.53 0.39
C ALA A 5 -1.21 -4.02 0.53
N LYS A 6 -1.95 -4.56 -0.45
CA LYS A 6 -2.29 -5.98 -0.53
C LYS A 6 -1.05 -6.88 -0.50
N PHE A 7 -0.06 -6.57 -1.33
CA PHE A 7 1.15 -7.38 -1.43
C PHE A 7 2.01 -7.33 -0.16
N PHE A 8 1.97 -6.26 0.60
CA PHE A 8 2.57 -6.26 1.93
C PHE A 8 1.89 -7.31 2.83
N CYS A 9 0.57 -7.32 2.87
CA CYS A 9 -0.19 -8.29 3.66
C CYS A 9 0.09 -9.75 3.24
N THR A 10 0.12 -10.03 1.94
CA THR A 10 0.30 -11.41 1.45
C THR A 10 1.74 -11.89 1.49
N ARG A 11 2.71 -11.02 1.21
CA ARG A 11 4.15 -11.39 1.13
C ARG A 11 4.88 -11.34 2.47
N VAL A 12 4.55 -10.34 3.29
CA VAL A 12 5.23 -10.12 4.57
C VAL A 12 4.45 -10.73 5.73
N LEU A 13 3.12 -10.50 5.75
CA LEU A 13 2.27 -11.00 6.82
C LEU A 13 1.69 -12.40 6.52
N LEU A 14 2.02 -12.97 5.37
CA LEU A 14 1.62 -14.30 4.92
C LEU A 14 0.10 -14.55 4.96
N LEU A 15 -0.70 -13.50 4.76
CA LEU A 15 -2.13 -13.66 4.60
C LEU A 15 -2.46 -14.43 3.30
N PRO A 16 -3.61 -15.11 3.24
CA PRO A 16 -4.08 -15.74 2.00
C PRO A 16 -4.08 -14.78 0.83
N ASP A 17 -3.87 -15.28 -0.39
CA ASP A 17 -3.87 -14.42 -1.57
C ASP A 17 -5.24 -13.76 -1.77
N ILE A 18 -5.19 -12.48 -2.06
CA ILE A 18 -6.36 -11.62 -2.21
C ILE A 18 -6.33 -11.06 -3.62
N THR A 19 -7.34 -11.38 -4.42
CA THR A 19 -7.47 -10.80 -5.76
C THR A 19 -8.14 -9.43 -5.70
N LEU A 20 -7.48 -8.43 -6.26
CA LEU A 20 -8.02 -7.10 -6.55
C LEU A 20 -7.88 -6.88 -8.05
N ASP A 21 -8.97 -7.01 -8.78
CA ASP A 21 -8.99 -6.78 -10.22
C ASP A 21 -8.86 -5.28 -10.51
N ASP A 22 -8.09 -4.93 -11.55
CA ASP A 22 -7.88 -3.55 -11.97
C ASP A 22 -8.87 -3.20 -13.09
N ASN A 23 -10.16 -3.13 -12.76
CA ASN A 23 -11.26 -2.96 -13.72
C ASN A 23 -12.22 -1.81 -13.36
N GLU A 24 -11.84 -0.98 -12.37
CA GLU A 24 -12.65 0.16 -11.95
C GLU A 24 -12.74 1.20 -13.08
N SER A 25 -13.96 1.64 -13.39
CA SER A 25 -14.29 2.61 -14.44
C SER A 25 -15.02 3.85 -13.91
N THR A 26 -15.51 3.80 -12.67
CA THR A 26 -16.24 4.90 -12.02
C THR A 26 -15.59 5.32 -10.70
N PHE A 27 -15.95 6.51 -10.20
CA PHE A 27 -15.48 6.98 -8.89
C PHE A 27 -16.03 6.13 -7.73
N GLU A 28 -17.25 5.64 -7.85
CA GLU A 28 -17.88 4.74 -6.88
C GLU A 28 -17.11 3.42 -6.75
N GLU A 29 -16.69 2.86 -7.89
CA GLU A 29 -15.88 1.63 -7.92
C GLU A 29 -14.48 1.88 -7.33
N LEU A 30 -13.87 3.02 -7.62
CA LEU A 30 -12.60 3.41 -6.99
C LEU A 30 -12.74 3.60 -5.47
N GLN A 31 -13.84 4.20 -5.01
CA GLN A 31 -14.12 4.34 -3.58
C GLN A 31 -14.34 2.99 -2.91
N ALA A 32 -15.09 2.09 -3.55
CA ALA A 32 -15.30 0.73 -3.07
C ALA A 32 -13.97 -0.05 -2.97
N ARG A 33 -13.08 0.11 -3.97
CA ARG A 33 -11.73 -0.46 -3.94
C ARG A 33 -10.89 0.07 -2.76
N ILE A 34 -10.93 1.37 -2.50
CA ILE A 34 -10.23 1.98 -1.37
C ILE A 34 -10.75 1.38 -0.05
N THR A 35 -12.06 1.34 0.13
CA THR A 35 -12.70 0.75 1.32
C THR A 35 -12.28 -0.70 1.51
N ARG A 36 -12.38 -1.52 0.47
CA ARG A 36 -11.93 -2.92 0.52
C ARG A 36 -10.46 -3.06 0.89
N THR A 37 -9.60 -2.17 0.37
CA THR A 37 -8.16 -2.18 0.70
C THR A 37 -7.93 -1.85 2.18
N ILE A 38 -8.65 -0.88 2.71
CA ILE A 38 -8.60 -0.51 4.13
C ILE A 38 -9.08 -1.68 5.01
N ASP A 39 -10.15 -2.35 4.62
CA ASP A 39 -10.70 -3.50 5.36
C ASP A 39 -9.71 -4.67 5.39
N ILE A 40 -9.00 -4.93 4.30
CA ILE A 40 -7.91 -5.93 4.26
C ILE A 40 -6.83 -5.56 5.28
N LEU A 41 -6.39 -4.30 5.31
CA LEU A 41 -5.37 -3.85 6.27
C LEU A 41 -5.86 -3.95 7.72
N ARG A 42 -7.13 -3.61 7.97
CA ARG A 42 -7.76 -3.70 9.31
C ARG A 42 -8.01 -5.13 9.77
N SER A 43 -8.15 -6.07 8.85
CA SER A 43 -8.36 -7.49 9.19
C SER A 43 -7.09 -8.18 9.69
N VAL A 44 -5.95 -7.52 9.61
CA VAL A 44 -4.69 -8.07 10.13
C VAL A 44 -4.73 -8.10 11.65
N ASP A 45 -4.70 -9.31 12.21
CA ASP A 45 -4.59 -9.48 13.66
C ASP A 45 -3.15 -9.22 14.11
N GLN A 46 -2.95 -8.06 14.74
CA GLN A 46 -1.64 -7.67 15.26
C GLN A 46 -1.09 -8.65 16.31
N SER A 47 -1.96 -9.34 17.05
CA SER A 47 -1.53 -10.31 18.07
C SER A 47 -0.97 -11.60 17.47
N SER A 48 -1.33 -11.92 16.23
CA SER A 48 -0.84 -13.08 15.48
C SER A 48 0.48 -12.82 14.73
N LEU A 49 0.91 -11.54 14.65
CA LEU A 49 2.12 -11.17 13.94
C LEU A 49 3.37 -11.50 14.78
N ASP A 50 4.19 -12.41 14.27
CA ASP A 50 5.53 -12.62 14.79
C ASP A 50 6.45 -11.51 14.28
N ALA A 51 6.71 -10.51 15.14
CA ALA A 51 7.55 -9.38 14.81
C ALA A 51 8.98 -9.79 14.41
N ASN A 52 9.52 -10.87 15.00
CA ASN A 52 10.84 -11.38 14.66
C ASN A 52 10.83 -11.96 13.24
N LYS A 53 9.78 -12.71 12.90
CA LYS A 53 9.61 -13.29 11.58
C LYS A 53 9.52 -12.21 10.49
N VAL A 54 8.74 -11.15 10.74
CA VAL A 54 8.67 -9.99 9.84
C VAL A 54 10.02 -9.28 9.72
N ALA A 55 10.80 -9.20 10.80
CA ALA A 55 12.09 -8.53 10.81
C ALA A 55 13.22 -9.34 10.14
N GLU A 56 13.17 -10.67 10.17
CA GLU A 56 14.31 -11.53 9.82
C GLU A 56 14.08 -12.36 8.54
N ASP A 57 12.84 -12.77 8.24
CA ASP A 57 12.56 -13.63 7.10
C ASP A 57 12.69 -12.88 5.77
N PRO A 58 13.39 -13.44 4.77
CA PRO A 58 13.51 -12.82 3.45
C PRO A 58 12.17 -12.84 2.70
N VAL A 59 11.93 -11.78 1.92
CA VAL A 59 10.73 -11.65 1.08
C VAL A 59 11.12 -11.76 -0.39
N ILE A 60 10.45 -12.65 -1.12
CA ILE A 60 10.60 -12.78 -2.57
C ILE A 60 9.44 -12.06 -3.27
N MET A 61 9.76 -11.16 -4.17
CA MET A 61 8.82 -10.47 -5.03
C MET A 61 8.95 -11.01 -6.45
N GLU A 62 7.98 -11.80 -6.87
CA GLU A 62 7.89 -12.28 -8.25
C GLU A 62 7.24 -11.22 -9.16
N THR A 63 7.86 -10.95 -10.28
CA THR A 63 7.36 -10.00 -11.29
C THR A 63 7.59 -10.52 -12.70
N LYS A 64 6.96 -9.89 -13.69
CA LYS A 64 7.20 -10.20 -15.12
C LYS A 64 8.64 -9.90 -15.57
N MET A 65 9.37 -9.06 -14.83
CA MET A 65 10.75 -8.70 -15.13
C MET A 65 11.78 -9.60 -14.44
N GLY A 66 11.32 -10.50 -13.55
CA GLY A 66 12.15 -11.40 -12.75
C GLY A 66 11.77 -11.38 -11.28
N ASN A 67 12.51 -12.15 -10.50
CA ASN A 67 12.30 -12.28 -9.06
C ASN A 67 13.30 -11.39 -8.31
N PHE A 68 12.80 -10.62 -7.36
CA PHE A 68 13.60 -9.76 -6.50
C PHE A 68 13.53 -10.25 -5.07
N ARG A 69 14.68 -10.24 -4.39
CA ARG A 69 14.79 -10.65 -2.99
C ARG A 69 15.06 -9.42 -2.12
N PHE A 70 14.30 -9.32 -1.03
CA PHE A 70 14.56 -8.41 0.08
C PHE A 70 15.04 -9.24 1.27
N GLU A 71 16.00 -8.74 2.02
CA GLU A 71 16.62 -9.49 3.12
C GLU A 71 15.66 -9.74 4.30
N SER A 72 14.62 -8.91 4.43
CA SER A 72 13.58 -9.07 5.45
C SER A 72 12.27 -8.38 5.03
N GLY A 73 11.18 -8.67 5.73
CA GLY A 73 9.92 -7.93 5.60
C GLY A 73 10.08 -6.45 5.96
N GLN A 74 10.95 -6.14 6.93
CA GLN A 74 11.28 -4.75 7.28
C GLN A 74 11.92 -4.01 6.10
N THR A 75 12.90 -4.63 5.43
CA THR A 75 13.55 -4.07 4.24
C THR A 75 12.57 -3.91 3.08
N TYR A 76 11.73 -4.93 2.85
CA TYR A 76 10.65 -4.84 1.85
C TYR A 76 9.71 -3.65 2.13
N LEU A 77 9.32 -3.43 3.39
CA LEU A 77 8.44 -2.34 3.78
C LEU A 77 9.10 -0.97 3.56
N SER A 78 10.30 -0.78 4.13
CA SER A 78 10.98 0.53 4.17
C SER A 78 11.58 0.96 2.84
N GLU A 79 12.11 0.02 2.05
CA GLU A 79 12.84 0.33 0.82
C GLU A 79 11.98 0.20 -0.44
N TYR A 80 10.91 -0.57 -0.38
CA TYR A 80 10.03 -0.78 -1.53
C TYR A 80 8.58 -0.38 -1.28
N ALA A 81 7.86 -0.99 -0.33
CA ALA A 81 6.41 -0.84 -0.24
C ALA A 81 6.00 0.62 0.08
N ILE A 82 6.60 1.24 1.10
CA ILE A 82 6.32 2.63 1.47
C ILE A 82 6.76 3.60 0.36
N PRO A 83 8.01 3.57 -0.15
CA PRO A 83 8.42 4.44 -1.24
C PRO A 83 7.56 4.28 -2.50
N ASN A 84 7.23 3.06 -2.89
CA ASN A 84 6.38 2.79 -4.05
C ASN A 84 4.95 3.30 -3.86
N PHE A 85 4.40 3.18 -2.66
CA PHE A 85 3.08 3.74 -2.32
C PHE A 85 3.09 5.26 -2.48
N HIS A 86 4.08 5.94 -1.89
CA HIS A 86 4.23 7.40 -1.99
C HIS A 86 4.50 7.86 -3.43
N PHE A 87 5.28 7.12 -4.20
CA PHE A 87 5.51 7.41 -5.61
C PHE A 87 4.18 7.50 -6.39
N HIS A 88 3.32 6.50 -6.25
CA HIS A 88 2.02 6.49 -6.93
C HIS A 88 1.07 7.56 -6.39
N MET A 89 1.05 7.79 -5.08
CA MET A 89 0.20 8.80 -4.45
C MET A 89 0.60 10.21 -4.89
N THR A 90 1.90 10.52 -4.86
CA THR A 90 2.43 11.81 -5.31
C THR A 90 2.19 12.03 -6.80
N SER A 91 2.37 10.99 -7.62
CA SER A 91 2.09 11.06 -9.06
C SER A 91 0.63 11.41 -9.32
N ALA A 92 -0.31 10.74 -8.66
CA ALA A 92 -1.74 11.03 -8.78
C ALA A 92 -2.07 12.46 -8.30
N TYR A 93 -1.50 12.88 -7.17
CA TYR A 93 -1.64 14.24 -6.64
C TYR A 93 -1.17 15.30 -7.65
N CYS A 94 0.01 15.11 -8.25
CA CYS A 94 0.55 16.04 -9.24
C CYS A 94 -0.33 16.13 -10.49
N ILE A 95 -0.84 15.00 -10.99
CA ILE A 95 -1.74 14.95 -12.15
C ILE A 95 -3.05 15.69 -11.85
N LEU A 96 -3.67 15.42 -10.70
CA LEU A 96 -4.91 16.07 -10.29
C LEU A 96 -4.73 17.58 -10.17
N ARG A 97 -3.63 18.04 -9.56
CA ARG A 97 -3.32 19.48 -9.48
C ARG A 97 -3.11 20.11 -10.84
N HIS A 98 -2.40 19.41 -11.74
CA HIS A 98 -2.19 19.88 -13.12
C HIS A 98 -3.52 20.05 -13.86
N LEU A 99 -4.49 19.18 -13.59
CA LEU A 99 -5.83 19.26 -14.17
C LEU A 99 -6.75 20.28 -13.47
N GLY A 100 -6.24 21.05 -12.52
CA GLY A 100 -6.98 22.13 -11.85
C GLY A 100 -7.81 21.70 -10.65
N VAL A 101 -7.66 20.47 -10.17
CA VAL A 101 -8.33 20.05 -8.93
C VAL A 101 -7.75 20.84 -7.74
N PRO A 102 -8.59 21.53 -6.93
CA PRO A 102 -8.14 22.42 -5.86
C PRO A 102 -7.71 21.65 -4.61
N ILE A 103 -6.67 20.84 -4.73
CA ILE A 103 -6.04 20.09 -3.63
C ILE A 103 -4.69 20.69 -3.27
N GLY A 104 -4.30 20.59 -2.00
CA GLY A 104 -3.06 21.14 -1.45
C GLY A 104 -2.34 20.16 -0.51
N ALA A 105 -1.30 20.64 0.15
CA ALA A 105 -0.52 19.83 1.09
C ALA A 105 -1.36 19.32 2.27
N PHE A 106 -2.39 20.09 2.69
CA PHE A 106 -3.29 19.65 3.75
C PHE A 106 -4.19 18.47 3.35
N ASP A 107 -4.55 18.36 2.06
CA ASP A 107 -5.29 17.19 1.58
C ASP A 107 -4.39 15.94 1.54
N TYR A 108 -3.10 16.14 1.28
CA TYR A 108 -2.10 15.08 1.27
C TYR A 108 -1.68 14.62 2.69
N LEU A 109 -1.61 15.54 3.64
CA LEU A 109 -1.09 15.37 5.00
C LEU A 109 -2.16 15.55 6.09
N GLY A 110 -3.45 15.56 5.72
CA GLY A 110 -4.55 15.98 6.60
C GLY A 110 -4.59 15.31 7.96
N ASP A 111 -4.30 14.03 8.01
CA ASP A 111 -4.35 13.24 9.24
C ASP A 111 -3.13 13.41 10.17
N VAL A 112 -2.13 14.17 9.73
CA VAL A 112 -0.88 14.39 10.49
C VAL A 112 -0.97 15.62 11.39
N PHE A 113 -1.84 16.58 11.06
CA PHE A 113 -1.93 17.84 11.76
C PHE A 113 -3.04 17.82 12.83
N HIS A 114 -2.65 17.82 14.09
CA HIS A 114 -3.55 17.97 15.23
C HIS A 114 -3.42 19.39 15.81
N LYS A 115 -4.55 20.14 15.82
CA LYS A 115 -4.56 21.45 16.51
C LYS A 115 -4.46 21.25 18.00
N VAL A 116 -3.60 22.04 18.63
CA VAL A 116 -3.45 22.18 20.09
C VAL A 116 -4.23 23.38 20.57
#